data_cc41af0761f27795a1660a17f4a8a5a0
#
_entry.id   cc41af0761f27795a1660a17f4a8a5a0
#
_cell.length_a   1.000
_cell.length_b   1.000
_cell.length_c   1.000
_cell.angle_alpha   90.00
_cell.angle_beta   90.00
_cell.angle_gamma   90.00
#
_symmetry.space_group_name_H-M   'P 1'
#
loop_
_entity.id
_entity.type
_entity.pdbx_description
1 polymer ?
#
loop_
_entity_poly.entity_id
_entity_poly.type
_entity_poly.pdbx_seq_one_letter_code
_entity_poly.pdbx_strand_id
1 'polypeptide(L)'
;MEITKKNIIIQIRKAKEGSQIAFNFLLDYYWNDVYRFQLKRVQNEYEAEDITIESFSKAFDKIHTFKDEFEFGTWLITISKHIQIDKTRKKNASIHSQSSTTSDEQVKRIPDDSPT
;
A
#
# COMPACT_ATOMS: atom_id res chain seq x y z
N MET A 1 -9.45 9.26 23.79
CA MET A 1 -8.16 8.74 24.02
C MET A 1 -7.15 9.35 23.09
N GLU A 2 -6.02 9.67 23.63
CA GLU A 2 -5.03 10.33 22.87
C GLU A 2 -4.12 9.36 22.20
N ILE A 3 -3.83 9.53 20.94
CA ILE A 3 -2.95 8.65 20.24
C ILE A 3 -1.59 9.28 20.15
N THR A 4 -0.63 8.69 20.80
CA THR A 4 0.72 9.23 20.82
C THR A 4 1.62 8.38 19.97
N LYS A 5 2.75 8.94 19.62
CA LYS A 5 3.72 8.24 18.84
C LYS A 5 4.16 6.96 19.55
N LYS A 6 4.30 7.02 20.87
CA LYS A 6 4.70 5.88 21.62
C LYS A 6 3.67 4.77 21.50
N ASN A 7 2.39 5.13 21.54
CA ASN A 7 1.34 4.16 21.44
C ASN A 7 1.34 3.51 20.05
N ILE A 8 1.58 4.29 19.03
CA ILE A 8 1.66 3.78 17.67
C ILE A 8 2.79 2.74 17.58
N ILE A 9 3.93 3.03 18.16
CA ILE A 9 5.05 2.11 18.11
C ILE A 9 4.70 0.79 18.80
N ILE A 10 4.00 0.88 19.93
CA ILE A 10 3.58 -0.32 20.64
C ILE A 10 2.65 -1.15 19.77
N GLN A 11 1.70 -0.51 19.10
CA GLN A 11 0.77 -1.24 18.27
C GLN A 11 1.47 -1.87 17.07
N ILE A 12 2.45 -1.19 16.51
CA ILE A 12 3.22 -1.75 15.40
C ILE A 12 3.92 -3.02 15.86
N ARG A 13 4.52 -2.98 17.04
CA ARG A 13 5.19 -4.15 17.54
C ARG A 13 4.24 -5.32 17.73
N LYS A 14 3.09 -5.05 18.31
CA LYS A 14 2.12 -6.11 18.53
C LYS A 14 1.61 -6.66 17.20
N ALA A 15 1.41 -5.79 16.22
CA ALA A 15 0.95 -6.25 14.92
C ALA A 15 2.01 -7.12 14.26
N LYS A 16 3.28 -6.77 14.44
CA LYS A 16 4.35 -7.58 13.87
C LYS A 16 4.38 -8.97 14.51
N GLU A 17 3.88 -9.08 15.72
CA GLU A 17 3.83 -10.37 16.38
C GLU A 17 2.55 -11.11 16.07
N GLY A 18 1.75 -10.57 15.18
CA GLY A 18 0.56 -11.27 14.73
C GLY A 18 -0.75 -10.80 15.32
N SER A 19 -0.75 -9.71 16.09
CA SER A 19 -1.98 -9.25 16.70
C SER A 19 -2.87 -8.57 15.68
N GLN A 20 -3.99 -9.17 15.37
CA GLN A 20 -4.93 -8.59 14.44
C GLN A 20 -5.57 -7.34 15.04
N ILE A 21 -5.78 -7.34 16.34
CA ILE A 21 -6.37 -6.19 17.00
C ILE A 21 -5.45 -4.98 16.88
N ALA A 22 -4.16 -5.20 17.08
CA ALA A 22 -3.21 -4.11 16.94
C ALA A 22 -3.17 -3.60 15.51
N PHE A 23 -3.23 -4.50 14.54
CA PHE A 23 -3.21 -4.06 13.16
C PHE A 23 -4.48 -3.28 12.82
N ASN A 24 -5.62 -3.70 13.35
CA ASN A 24 -6.86 -2.98 13.12
C ASN A 24 -6.78 -1.56 13.68
N PHE A 25 -6.11 -1.39 14.79
CA PHE A 25 -5.90 -0.07 15.35
C PHE A 25 -5.10 0.78 14.38
N LEU A 26 -4.04 0.22 13.81
CA LEU A 26 -3.22 0.95 12.85
C LEU A 26 -4.01 1.26 11.59
N LEU A 27 -4.83 0.33 11.16
CA LEU A 27 -5.64 0.52 9.97
C LEU A 27 -6.59 1.70 10.17
N ASP A 28 -7.28 1.73 11.30
CA ASP A 28 -8.20 2.82 11.58
C ASP A 28 -7.48 4.15 11.67
N TYR A 29 -6.31 4.14 12.25
CA TYR A 29 -5.58 5.37 12.45
C TYR A 29 -5.04 5.93 11.14
N TYR A 30 -4.59 5.08 10.24
CA TYR A 30 -3.94 5.54 9.01
C TYR A 30 -4.85 5.48 7.78
N TRP A 31 -6.06 4.97 7.91
CA TRP A 31 -6.94 4.81 6.74
C TRP A 31 -7.11 6.08 5.96
N ASN A 32 -7.48 7.16 6.64
CA ASN A 32 -7.76 8.41 5.95
C ASN A 32 -6.52 8.96 5.24
N ASP A 33 -5.37 8.80 5.85
CA ASP A 33 -4.15 9.32 5.23
C ASP A 33 -3.89 8.64 3.90
N VAL A 34 -4.04 7.33 3.86
CA VAL A 34 -3.78 6.59 2.63
C VAL A 34 -4.89 6.88 1.61
N TYR A 35 -6.12 6.88 2.07
CA TYR A 35 -7.25 7.12 1.18
C TYR A 35 -7.15 8.50 0.52
N ARG A 36 -6.88 9.54 1.30
CA ARG A 36 -6.79 10.87 0.74
C ARG A 36 -5.63 11.00 -0.22
N PHE A 37 -4.51 10.38 0.11
CA PHE A 37 -3.36 10.40 -0.77
C PHE A 37 -3.73 9.79 -2.11
N GLN A 38 -4.41 8.65 -2.08
CA GLN A 38 -4.76 7.98 -3.31
C GLN A 38 -5.86 8.71 -4.07
N LEU A 39 -6.81 9.30 -3.35
CA LEU A 39 -7.88 10.04 -4.01
C LEU A 39 -7.32 11.17 -4.85
N LYS A 40 -6.30 11.83 -4.35
CA LYS A 40 -5.68 12.90 -5.11
C LYS A 40 -5.00 12.38 -6.34
N ARG A 41 -4.45 11.18 -6.28
CA ARG A 41 -3.74 10.64 -7.42
C ARG A 41 -4.65 10.06 -8.48
N VAL A 42 -5.68 9.33 -8.08
CA VAL A 42 -6.52 8.65 -9.05
C VAL A 42 -7.81 9.39 -9.35
N GLN A 43 -8.19 10.31 -8.49
CA GLN A 43 -9.38 11.14 -8.69
C GLN A 43 -10.64 10.33 -8.94
N ASN A 44 -10.77 9.23 -8.25
CA ASN A 44 -11.92 8.36 -8.35
C ASN A 44 -12.07 7.66 -7.02
N GLU A 45 -13.22 7.84 -6.37
CA GLU A 45 -13.42 7.34 -5.02
C GLU A 45 -13.36 5.84 -4.93
N TYR A 46 -13.92 5.15 -5.91
CA TYR A 46 -13.91 3.69 -5.87
C TYR A 46 -12.50 3.15 -6.04
N GLU A 47 -11.75 3.75 -6.95
CA GLU A 47 -10.39 3.32 -7.16
C GLU A 47 -9.54 3.62 -5.93
N ALA A 48 -9.72 4.79 -5.34
CA ALA A 48 -8.95 5.14 -4.15
C ALA A 48 -9.24 4.17 -3.02
N GLU A 49 -10.50 3.81 -2.86
CA GLU A 49 -10.87 2.90 -1.80
C GLU A 49 -10.28 1.52 -2.04
N ASP A 50 -10.37 1.05 -3.28
CA ASP A 50 -9.79 -0.24 -3.62
C ASP A 50 -8.31 -0.29 -3.33
N ILE A 51 -7.60 0.74 -3.73
CA ILE A 51 -6.16 0.77 -3.50
C ILE A 51 -5.85 0.83 -2.01
N THR A 52 -6.67 1.58 -1.26
CA THR A 52 -6.45 1.68 0.17
C THR A 52 -6.64 0.33 0.85
N ILE A 53 -7.69 -0.39 0.48
CA ILE A 53 -7.94 -1.71 1.04
C ILE A 53 -6.78 -2.64 0.70
N GLU A 54 -6.38 -2.63 -0.55
CA GLU A 54 -5.28 -3.49 -0.95
C GLU A 54 -3.98 -3.13 -0.26
N SER A 55 -3.79 -1.83 -0.01
CA SER A 55 -2.58 -1.39 0.67
C SER A 55 -2.48 -1.95 2.07
N PHE A 56 -3.58 -1.93 2.81
CA PHE A 56 -3.54 -2.45 4.16
C PHE A 56 -3.45 -3.97 4.17
N SER A 57 -4.05 -4.63 3.19
CA SER A 57 -3.91 -6.06 3.09
C SER A 57 -2.45 -6.44 2.84
N LYS A 58 -1.80 -5.75 1.94
CA LYS A 58 -0.40 -6.01 1.67
C LYS A 58 0.48 -5.63 2.85
N ALA A 59 0.12 -4.54 3.52
CA ALA A 59 0.87 -4.13 4.69
C ALA A 59 0.80 -5.19 5.77
N PHE A 60 -0.37 -5.79 5.97
CA PHE A 60 -0.49 -6.81 6.99
C PHE A 60 0.40 -8.01 6.65
N ASP A 61 0.43 -8.39 5.39
CA ASP A 61 1.27 -9.50 4.97
C ASP A 61 2.75 -9.20 5.15
N LYS A 62 3.14 -7.96 4.99
CA LYS A 62 4.55 -7.62 5.04
C LYS A 62 4.99 -6.87 6.28
N ILE A 63 4.12 -6.75 7.27
CA ILE A 63 4.46 -5.93 8.41
C ILE A 63 5.67 -6.47 9.17
N HIS A 64 5.92 -7.75 9.08
CA HIS A 64 7.08 -8.32 9.76
C HIS A 64 8.38 -7.80 9.15
N THR A 65 8.33 -7.21 7.96
CA THR A 65 9.53 -6.66 7.35
C THR A 65 9.71 -5.17 7.66
N PHE A 66 8.72 -4.56 8.30
CA PHE A 66 8.84 -3.15 8.59
C PHE A 66 9.90 -2.89 9.65
N LYS A 67 10.73 -1.90 9.43
CA LYS A 67 11.79 -1.57 10.38
C LYS A 67 11.43 -0.32 11.14
N ASP A 68 11.70 -0.36 12.45
CA ASP A 68 11.31 0.73 13.33
C ASP A 68 11.93 2.06 12.97
N GLU A 69 13.03 2.06 12.27
CA GLU A 69 13.69 3.32 11.94
C GLU A 69 12.91 4.10 10.89
N PHE A 70 11.93 3.49 10.24
CA PHE A 70 11.13 4.18 9.26
C PHE A 70 9.80 4.61 9.86
N GLU A 71 9.14 5.55 9.20
CA GLU A 71 7.87 6.03 9.68
C GLU A 71 6.76 5.19 9.05
N PHE A 72 5.87 4.68 9.87
CA PHE A 72 4.88 3.71 9.42
C PHE A 72 3.94 4.28 8.36
N GLY A 73 3.50 5.53 8.54
CA GLY A 73 2.62 6.15 7.57
C GLY A 73 3.26 6.25 6.20
N THR A 74 4.53 6.62 6.17
CA THR A 74 5.24 6.73 4.91
C THR A 74 5.38 5.37 4.26
N TRP A 75 5.61 4.35 5.06
CA TRP A 75 5.72 3.00 4.55
C TRP A 75 4.41 2.56 3.90
N LEU A 76 3.28 2.89 4.55
CA LEU A 76 1.98 2.56 3.99
C LEU A 76 1.72 3.31 2.68
N ILE A 77 2.05 4.58 2.65
CA ILE A 77 1.86 5.38 1.46
C ILE A 77 2.70 4.81 0.30
N THR A 78 3.91 4.38 0.60
CA THR A 78 4.76 3.81 -0.43
C THR A 78 4.14 2.53 -0.98
N ILE A 79 3.58 1.70 -0.11
CA ILE A 79 2.91 0.50 -0.57
C ILE A 79 1.75 0.87 -1.49
N SER A 80 0.98 1.89 -1.10
CA SER A 80 -0.16 2.30 -1.91
C SER A 80 0.27 2.85 -3.26
N LYS A 81 1.41 3.51 -3.32
CA LYS A 81 1.91 4.01 -4.58
C LYS A 81 2.25 2.87 -5.52
N HIS A 82 2.89 1.86 -5.00
CA HIS A 82 3.26 0.72 -5.84
C HIS A 82 2.03 0.01 -6.37
N ILE A 83 1.01 -0.12 -5.54
CA ILE A 83 -0.22 -0.75 -5.98
C ILE A 83 -0.89 0.09 -7.06
N GLN A 84 -0.93 1.40 -6.85
CA GLN A 84 -1.55 2.28 -7.81
C GLN A 84 -0.83 2.25 -9.15
N ILE A 85 0.49 2.25 -9.12
CA ILE A 85 1.27 2.21 -10.34
C ILE A 85 1.05 0.89 -11.05
N ASP A 86 1.00 -0.20 -10.31
CA ASP A 86 0.74 -1.51 -10.91
C ASP A 86 -0.63 -1.54 -11.58
N LYS A 87 -1.64 -1.00 -10.93
CA LYS A 87 -2.97 -1.01 -11.51
C LYS A 87 -3.03 -0.17 -12.76
N THR A 88 -2.39 0.97 -12.76
CA THR A 88 -2.35 1.83 -13.92
C THR A 88 -1.64 1.14 -15.07
N ARG A 89 -0.55 0.46 -14.76
CA ARG A 89 0.20 -0.23 -15.79
C ARG A 89 -0.60 -1.36 -16.40
N LYS A 90 -1.31 -2.11 -15.59
CA LYS A 90 -2.13 -3.20 -16.11
C LYS A 90 -3.27 -2.65 -16.94
N LYS A 91 -3.84 -1.54 -16.52
CA LYS A 91 -4.92 -0.94 -17.27
C LYS A 91 -4.43 -0.50 -18.64
N ASN A 92 -3.28 0.14 -18.68
CA ASN A 92 -2.72 0.57 -19.95
C ASN A 92 -2.35 -0.60 -20.83
N ALA A 93 -1.81 -1.63 -20.27
CA ALA A 93 -1.47 -2.80 -21.04
C ALA A 93 -2.71 -3.43 -21.62
N SER A 94 -3.78 -3.43 -20.85
CA SER A 94 -5.01 -4.02 -21.31
C SER A 94 -5.58 -3.21 -22.47
N ILE A 95 -5.50 -1.90 -22.38
CA ILE A 95 -6.01 -1.07 -23.43
C ILE A 95 -5.23 -1.25 -24.70
N HIS A 96 -3.94 -1.44 -24.60
CA HIS A 96 -3.12 -1.63 -25.78
C HIS A 96 -2.83 -3.08 -26.07
N SER A 97 -3.56 -3.96 -25.46
CA SER A 97 -3.18 -5.35 -25.53
C SER A 97 -3.14 -5.89 -26.94
N GLN A 98 -4.03 -5.48 -27.75
CA GLN A 98 -4.00 -6.07 -29.06
C GLN A 98 -2.87 -5.52 -29.88
N SER A 99 -2.30 -4.43 -29.50
CA SER A 99 -1.31 -3.90 -30.34
C SER A 99 0.07 -4.35 -30.01
N SER A 100 0.32 -4.96 -28.93
CA SER A 100 1.65 -5.34 -28.70
C SER A 100 1.90 -6.20 -27.57
N THR A 101 2.65 -7.15 -27.82
CA THR A 101 3.02 -8.04 -26.80
C THR A 101 4.29 -7.57 -26.24
N THR A 102 4.97 -6.74 -26.89
CA THR A 102 6.23 -6.36 -26.38
C THR A 102 6.08 -5.69 -25.09
N SER A 103 5.03 -5.00 -24.86
CA SER A 103 4.93 -4.36 -23.62
C SER A 103 4.93 -5.32 -22.51
N ASP A 104 4.57 -6.52 -22.75
CA ASP A 104 4.58 -7.47 -21.70
C ASP A 104 5.92 -7.68 -21.17
N GLU A 105 6.90 -7.73 -22.00
CA GLU A 105 8.20 -7.98 -21.54
C GLU A 105 8.68 -6.89 -20.72
N GLN A 106 8.37 -5.68 -21.05
CA GLN A 106 8.85 -4.64 -20.28
C GLN A 106 8.22 -4.66 -18.96
N VAL A 107 7.03 -5.00 -18.90
CA VAL A 107 6.37 -5.08 -17.65
C VAL A 107 7.04 -6.04 -16.75
N LYS A 108 7.45 -7.13 -17.26
CA LYS A 108 8.09 -8.09 -16.45
C LYS A 108 9.29 -7.57 -15.84
N ARG A 109 10.02 -6.85 -16.51
CA ARG A 109 11.25 -6.44 -15.99
C ARG A 109 11.07 -5.56 -14.87
N ILE A 110 10.15 -4.75 -14.89
CA ILE A 110 10.03 -3.87 -13.90
C ILE A 110 9.82 -4.35 -12.58
N PRO A 111 9.07 -5.30 -12.42
CA PRO A 111 8.75 -5.75 -11.13
C PRO A 111 9.84 -5.95 -10.23
N ASP A 112 10.83 -6.24 -10.77
CA ASP A 112 11.87 -6.55 -9.93
C ASP A 112 12.04 -5.58 -8.97
N ASP A 113 11.78 -4.58 -9.36
CA ASP A 113 12.08 -3.71 -8.45
C ASP A 113 11.27 -3.83 -7.37
N SER A 114 10.76 -4.44 -7.38
CA SER A 114 10.12 -4.54 -6.37
C SER A 114 10.68 -4.70 -5.36
N PRO A 115 10.94 -4.47 -5.05
CA PRO A 115 11.21 -4.42 -4.24
C PRO A 115 11.44 -4.21 -3.37
N THR A 116 11.46 -4.16 -3.46
CA THR A 116 11.58 -3.98 -2.73
C THR A 116 11.64 -3.82 -1.97
#